data_ea7cf65495447c7a8235533773faa8cc
#
_entry.id   ea7cf65495447c7a8235533773faa8cc
#
_cell.length_a   1.000
_cell.length_b   1.000
_cell.length_c   1.000
_cell.angle_alpha   90.00
_cell.angle_beta   90.00
_cell.angle_gamma   90.00
#
_symmetry.space_group_name_H-M   'P 1'
#
loop_
_entity.id
_entity.type
_entity.pdbx_description
1 polymer ?
#
loop_
_entity_poly.entity_id
_entity_poly.type
_entity_poly.pdbx_seq_one_letter_code
_entity_poly.pdbx_strand_id
1 'polypeptide(L)'
;MENLRFYFNKPLIRATIESRINRFIFVVNLNGTKVEAHCPSGGTIAGIPRKEFKNIPCLMSDNGKNPNRRTRYTVEAISLDNGLTYAGINQVKSNNFVNHFLQDETIQNILNIKGPITREKRLGKSRIDFKSSDGYIEVKTMVAEYYAEASEQRF
;
A
#
# COMPACT_ATOMS: atom_id res chain seq x y z
N MET A 1 -7.09 -21.18 8.96
CA MET A 1 -6.85 -20.06 8.02
C MET A 1 -7.99 -19.02 7.96
N GLU A 2 -9.02 -19.09 8.78
CA GLU A 2 -10.14 -18.11 8.77
C GLU A 2 -9.81 -16.72 9.31
N ASN A 3 -8.71 -16.52 10.00
CA ASN A 3 -8.38 -15.25 10.67
C ASN A 3 -7.26 -14.41 10.01
N LEU A 4 -6.83 -14.74 8.80
CA LEU A 4 -5.80 -13.98 8.10
C LEU A 4 -6.41 -12.78 7.36
N ARG A 5 -7.08 -11.90 8.10
CA ARG A 5 -7.66 -10.67 7.57
C ARG A 5 -7.04 -9.45 8.23
N PHE A 6 -6.65 -8.50 7.43
CA PHE A 6 -6.23 -7.18 7.89
C PHE A 6 -7.37 -6.19 7.63
N TYR A 7 -7.78 -5.45 8.65
CA TYR A 7 -8.83 -4.45 8.54
C TYR A 7 -8.26 -3.05 8.67
N PHE A 8 -8.75 -2.15 7.84
CA PHE A 8 -8.51 -0.72 8.05
C PHE A 8 -9.33 -0.24 9.24
N ASN A 9 -8.76 0.65 10.06
CA ASN A 9 -9.42 1.18 11.26
C ASN A 9 -10.68 2.01 10.95
N LYS A 10 -10.81 2.47 9.70
CA LYS A 10 -11.96 3.24 9.19
C LYS A 10 -12.33 2.74 7.80
N PRO A 11 -13.61 2.88 7.41
CA PRO A 11 -14.03 2.59 6.05
C PRO A 11 -13.24 3.42 5.04
N LEU A 12 -12.89 2.80 3.91
CA LEU A 12 -12.26 3.49 2.80
C LEU A 12 -13.32 4.15 1.92
N ILE A 13 -12.99 5.32 1.38
CA ILE A 13 -13.83 6.13 0.53
C ILE A 13 -13.47 5.86 -0.93
N ARG A 14 -14.44 5.55 -1.77
CA ARG A 14 -14.25 5.42 -3.22
C ARG A 14 -14.18 6.79 -3.86
N ALA A 15 -13.24 6.97 -4.78
CA ALA A 15 -13.05 8.19 -5.54
C ALA A 15 -12.33 7.90 -6.85
N THR A 16 -12.08 8.93 -7.67
CA THR A 16 -11.36 8.79 -8.95
C THR A 16 -10.22 9.78 -9.02
N ILE A 17 -9.01 9.31 -9.30
CA ILE A 17 -7.86 10.16 -9.52
C ILE A 17 -8.01 10.83 -10.89
N GLU A 18 -7.94 12.17 -10.91
CA GLU A 18 -7.97 12.97 -12.14
C GLU A 18 -6.59 13.34 -12.62
N SER A 19 -5.63 13.53 -11.69
CA SER A 19 -4.23 13.82 -12.05
C SER A 19 -3.30 13.57 -10.86
N ARG A 20 -2.00 13.44 -11.18
CA ARG A 20 -0.91 13.42 -10.20
C ARG A 20 -0.05 14.66 -10.38
N ILE A 21 -0.26 15.68 -9.52
CA ILE A 21 0.42 16.99 -9.62
C ILE A 21 1.93 16.84 -9.43
N ASN A 22 2.32 16.09 -8.40
CA ASN A 22 3.70 15.76 -8.10
C ASN A 22 3.78 14.35 -7.50
N ARG A 23 4.97 13.93 -7.07
CA ARG A 23 5.16 12.57 -6.54
C ARG A 23 4.37 12.26 -5.27
N PHE A 24 3.85 13.27 -4.57
CA PHE A 24 3.16 13.11 -3.28
C PHE A 24 1.69 13.56 -3.27
N ILE A 25 1.19 14.18 -4.36
CA ILE A 25 -0.16 14.74 -4.41
C ILE A 25 -0.92 14.26 -5.65
N PHE A 26 -2.08 13.68 -5.41
CA PHE A 26 -3.12 13.46 -6.40
C PHE A 26 -4.20 14.54 -6.31
N VAL A 27 -4.78 14.92 -7.44
CA VAL A 27 -6.11 15.54 -7.51
C VAL A 27 -7.11 14.43 -7.73
N VAL A 28 -8.11 14.38 -6.88
CA VAL A 28 -9.10 13.32 -6.83
C VAL A 28 -10.49 13.91 -6.91
N ASN A 29 -11.34 13.33 -7.74
CA ASN A 29 -12.78 13.62 -7.77
C ASN A 29 -13.47 12.80 -6.68
N LEU A 30 -14.02 13.48 -5.69
CA LEU A 30 -14.83 12.91 -4.63
C LEU A 30 -16.27 13.40 -4.76
N ASN A 31 -17.14 12.59 -5.33
CA ASN A 31 -18.57 12.91 -5.54
C ASN A 31 -18.78 14.27 -6.26
N GLY A 32 -18.02 14.49 -7.35
CA GLY A 32 -18.11 15.73 -8.14
C GLY A 32 -17.23 16.90 -7.62
N THR A 33 -16.61 16.75 -6.45
CA THR A 33 -15.73 17.78 -5.89
C THR A 33 -14.27 17.38 -6.04
N LYS A 34 -13.43 18.29 -6.55
CA LYS A 34 -11.98 18.08 -6.63
C LYS A 34 -11.33 18.34 -5.29
N VAL A 35 -10.59 17.38 -4.79
CA VAL A 35 -9.82 17.47 -3.55
C VAL A 35 -8.37 17.02 -3.75
N GLU A 36 -7.44 17.57 -2.98
CA GLU A 36 -6.08 17.07 -2.92
C GLU A 36 -6.00 15.88 -1.95
N ALA A 37 -5.34 14.80 -2.37
CA ALA A 37 -5.06 13.63 -1.56
C ALA A 37 -3.57 13.31 -1.58
N HIS A 38 -3.04 12.85 -0.44
CA HIS A 38 -1.66 12.39 -0.33
C HIS A 38 -1.44 11.12 -1.14
N CYS A 39 -0.39 11.11 -1.94
CA CYS A 39 0.16 9.93 -2.58
C CYS A 39 1.29 9.37 -1.71
N PRO A 40 1.12 8.22 -1.02
CA PRO A 40 2.11 7.70 -0.10
C PRO A 40 3.29 6.99 -0.78
N SER A 41 3.23 6.83 -2.10
CA SER A 41 4.32 6.27 -2.92
C SER A 41 4.97 7.37 -3.75
N GLY A 42 6.20 7.74 -3.40
CA GLY A 42 6.96 8.78 -4.11
C GLY A 42 7.55 8.35 -5.46
N GLY A 43 7.58 7.03 -5.73
CA GLY A 43 8.12 6.44 -6.96
C GLY A 43 7.11 6.31 -8.10
N THR A 44 7.51 5.51 -9.09
CA THR A 44 6.62 5.06 -10.16
C THR A 44 5.60 4.08 -9.58
N ILE A 45 4.35 4.22 -9.97
CA ILE A 45 3.25 3.35 -9.54
C ILE A 45 2.75 2.63 -10.79
N ALA A 46 2.75 1.30 -10.79
CA ALA A 46 2.28 0.45 -11.90
C ALA A 46 2.88 0.80 -13.28
N GLY A 47 4.08 1.35 -13.33
CA GLY A 47 4.66 1.81 -14.60
C GLY A 47 4.01 3.03 -15.23
N ILE A 48 2.94 3.59 -14.64
CA ILE A 48 2.16 4.69 -15.20
C ILE A 48 2.96 5.99 -15.09
N PRO A 49 3.23 6.68 -16.22
CA PRO A 49 3.81 8.02 -16.19
C PRO A 49 2.92 9.00 -15.42
N ARG A 50 3.54 9.90 -14.65
CA ARG A 50 2.79 10.82 -13.78
C ARG A 50 1.68 11.61 -14.51
N LYS A 51 1.93 12.04 -15.74
CA LYS A 51 0.97 12.79 -16.57
C LYS A 51 -0.22 11.96 -17.07
N GLU A 52 -0.11 10.63 -16.98
CA GLU A 52 -1.12 9.68 -17.46
C GLU A 52 -2.05 9.19 -16.35
N PHE A 53 -1.85 9.66 -15.11
CA PHE A 53 -2.80 9.42 -14.02
C PHE A 53 -4.10 10.19 -14.26
N LYS A 54 -5.04 9.55 -15.00
CA LYS A 54 -6.35 10.11 -15.32
C LYS A 54 -7.42 9.02 -15.21
N ASN A 55 -8.55 9.37 -14.59
CA ASN A 55 -9.72 8.50 -14.48
C ASN A 55 -9.43 7.14 -13.79
N ILE A 56 -8.47 7.12 -12.87
CA ILE A 56 -8.10 5.90 -12.15
C ILE A 56 -8.92 5.79 -10.87
N PRO A 57 -9.78 4.76 -10.72
CA PRO A 57 -10.50 4.52 -9.49
C PRO A 57 -9.54 4.30 -8.32
N CYS A 58 -9.87 4.86 -7.15
CA CYS A 58 -9.02 4.71 -5.97
C CYS A 58 -9.85 4.55 -4.69
N LEU A 59 -9.18 4.05 -3.67
CA LEU A 59 -9.68 4.00 -2.30
C LEU A 59 -8.85 4.94 -1.43
N MET A 60 -9.54 5.78 -0.65
CA MET A 60 -8.90 6.78 0.21
C MET A 60 -9.27 6.57 1.68
N SER A 61 -8.33 6.87 2.57
CA SER A 61 -8.61 7.09 3.98
C SER A 61 -8.83 8.58 4.26
N ASP A 62 -9.79 8.87 5.16
CA ASP A 62 -10.03 10.21 5.71
C ASP A 62 -9.27 10.36 7.04
N ASN A 63 -8.27 11.22 7.05
CA ASN A 63 -7.45 11.48 8.25
C ASN A 63 -8.03 12.61 9.12
N GLY A 64 -9.21 13.15 8.74
CA GLY A 64 -9.83 14.29 9.42
C GLY A 64 -9.10 15.61 9.17
N LYS A 65 -9.55 16.64 9.85
CA LYS A 65 -8.85 17.94 9.85
C LYS A 65 -7.64 17.85 10.79
N ASN A 66 -6.46 17.98 10.23
CA ASN A 66 -5.20 18.01 11.00
C ASN A 66 -4.34 19.18 10.49
N PRO A 67 -4.06 20.21 11.32
CA PRO A 67 -3.33 21.39 10.92
C PRO A 67 -1.89 21.10 10.48
N ASN A 68 -1.33 19.97 10.91
CA ASN A 68 0.02 19.53 10.55
C ASN A 68 0.07 18.75 9.23
N ARG A 69 -1.06 18.56 8.55
CA ARG A 69 -1.14 17.85 7.26
C ARG A 69 -1.68 18.77 6.17
N ARG A 70 -0.98 18.78 5.04
CA ARG A 70 -1.43 19.51 3.86
C ARG A 70 -2.74 18.93 3.30
N THR A 71 -2.91 17.61 3.33
CA THR A 71 -4.07 16.93 2.76
C THR A 71 -4.85 16.16 3.82
N ARG A 72 -6.18 16.27 3.76
CA ARG A 72 -7.09 15.49 4.60
C ARG A 72 -7.11 14.02 4.23
N TYR A 73 -7.03 13.71 2.92
CA TYR A 73 -7.16 12.36 2.40
C TYR A 73 -5.81 11.75 2.05
N THR A 74 -5.72 10.41 2.12
CA THR A 74 -4.60 9.62 1.61
C THR A 74 -5.13 8.55 0.67
N VAL A 75 -4.56 8.40 -0.52
CA VAL A 75 -4.90 7.30 -1.42
C VAL A 75 -4.21 6.04 -0.91
N GLU A 76 -4.99 5.05 -0.51
CA GLU A 76 -4.51 3.78 0.04
C GLU A 76 -4.30 2.74 -1.05
N ALA A 77 -5.17 2.72 -2.07
CA ALA A 77 -5.12 1.78 -3.17
C ALA A 77 -5.66 2.39 -4.46
N ILE A 78 -5.23 1.86 -5.59
CA ILE A 78 -5.69 2.21 -6.95
C ILE A 78 -6.21 0.98 -7.67
N SER A 79 -7.08 1.20 -8.65
CA SER A 79 -7.58 0.16 -9.54
C SER A 79 -7.08 0.38 -10.95
N LEU A 80 -6.58 -0.68 -11.60
CA LEU A 80 -6.15 -0.66 -13.00
C LEU A 80 -7.17 -1.35 -13.94
N ASP A 81 -8.25 -1.89 -13.37
CA ASP A 81 -9.30 -2.66 -14.04
C ASP A 81 -10.70 -2.03 -13.82
N ASN A 82 -10.77 -0.69 -13.83
CA ASN A 82 -12.02 0.08 -13.68
C ASN A 82 -12.80 -0.21 -12.38
N GLY A 83 -12.11 -0.53 -11.30
CA GLY A 83 -12.70 -0.69 -9.97
C GLY A 83 -13.12 -2.13 -9.64
N LEU A 84 -12.74 -3.12 -10.43
CA LEU A 84 -12.99 -4.55 -10.14
C LEU A 84 -12.07 -5.01 -9.00
N THR A 85 -10.78 -4.70 -9.09
CA THR A 85 -9.80 -4.98 -8.04
C THR A 85 -9.01 -3.74 -7.64
N TYR A 86 -8.37 -3.77 -6.47
CA TYR A 86 -7.60 -2.65 -5.96
C TYR A 86 -6.24 -3.12 -5.46
N ALA A 87 -5.18 -2.46 -5.93
CA ALA A 87 -3.82 -2.68 -5.47
C ALA A 87 -3.40 -1.60 -4.47
N GLY A 88 -2.90 -2.01 -3.31
CA GLY A 88 -2.40 -1.10 -2.27
C GLY A 88 -1.14 -0.36 -2.73
N ILE A 89 -1.08 0.95 -2.50
CA ILE A 89 0.08 1.80 -2.83
C ILE A 89 0.71 2.45 -1.60
N ASN A 90 0.15 2.24 -0.42
CA ASN A 90 0.64 2.85 0.81
C ASN A 90 1.68 1.96 1.49
N GLN A 91 2.97 2.28 1.29
CA GLN A 91 4.11 1.55 1.86
C GLN A 91 4.05 1.41 3.39
N VAL A 92 3.60 2.45 4.10
CA VAL A 92 3.47 2.39 5.57
C VAL A 92 2.42 1.37 5.98
N LYS A 93 1.32 1.28 5.22
CA LYS A 93 0.29 0.26 5.44
C LYS A 93 0.78 -1.14 5.10
N SER A 94 1.62 -1.29 4.07
CA SER A 94 2.24 -2.57 3.73
C SER A 94 3.06 -3.12 4.90
N ASN A 95 3.86 -2.30 5.56
CA ASN A 95 4.61 -2.72 6.75
C ASN A 95 3.70 -3.11 7.92
N ASN A 96 2.59 -2.39 8.12
CA ASN A 96 1.61 -2.78 9.14
C ASN A 96 0.91 -4.09 8.81
N PHE A 97 0.59 -4.29 7.54
CA PHE A 97 0.00 -5.51 7.01
C PHE A 97 0.94 -6.71 7.21
N VAL A 98 2.19 -6.58 6.78
CA VAL A 98 3.21 -7.62 6.96
C VAL A 98 3.42 -7.91 8.44
N ASN A 99 3.52 -6.87 9.29
CA ASN A 99 3.64 -7.08 10.74
C ASN A 99 2.47 -7.88 11.32
N HIS A 100 1.24 -7.60 10.89
CA HIS A 100 0.05 -8.32 11.35
C HIS A 100 0.16 -9.81 11.06
N PHE A 101 0.55 -10.17 9.83
CA PHE A 101 0.70 -11.57 9.43
C PHE A 101 1.92 -12.24 10.07
N LEU A 102 3.03 -11.52 10.25
CA LEU A 102 4.23 -12.07 10.87
C LEU A 102 4.08 -12.35 12.38
N GLN A 103 2.98 -11.94 13.02
CA GLN A 103 2.67 -12.36 14.40
C GLN A 103 1.96 -13.72 14.46
N ASP A 104 1.50 -14.26 13.32
CA ASP A 104 0.87 -15.57 13.26
C ASP A 104 1.91 -16.68 13.09
N GLU A 105 1.93 -17.63 14.02
CA GLU A 105 2.91 -18.75 14.01
C GLU A 105 2.79 -19.63 12.76
N THR A 106 1.57 -19.79 12.22
CA THR A 106 1.35 -20.55 10.99
C THR A 106 2.07 -19.90 9.82
N ILE A 107 1.97 -18.58 9.72
CA ILE A 107 2.67 -17.80 8.68
C ILE A 107 4.18 -17.86 8.89
N GLN A 108 4.66 -17.73 10.12
CA GLN A 108 6.10 -17.87 10.43
C GLN A 108 6.63 -19.25 10.00
N ASN A 109 5.87 -20.31 10.27
CA ASN A 109 6.24 -21.67 9.88
C ASN A 109 6.25 -21.85 8.35
N ILE A 110 5.23 -21.34 7.64
CA ILE A 110 5.19 -21.38 6.16
C ILE A 110 6.38 -20.65 5.54
N LEU A 111 6.74 -19.49 6.11
CA LEU A 111 7.87 -18.69 5.62
C LEU A 111 9.23 -19.13 6.20
N ASN A 112 9.26 -20.17 7.03
CA ASN A 112 10.45 -20.64 7.75
C ASN A 112 11.18 -19.53 8.53
N ILE A 113 10.42 -18.63 9.17
CA ILE A 113 10.93 -17.54 9.98
C ILE A 113 10.94 -17.98 11.45
N LYS A 114 12.02 -17.77 12.17
CA LYS A 114 12.19 -18.23 13.55
C LYS A 114 12.22 -17.09 14.56
N GLY A 115 11.54 -17.32 15.67
CA GLY A 115 11.59 -16.50 16.88
C GLY A 115 10.81 -15.18 16.77
N PRO A 116 10.93 -14.35 17.80
CA PRO A 116 10.14 -13.13 17.87
C PRO A 116 10.51 -12.14 16.76
N ILE A 117 9.49 -11.53 16.16
CA ILE A 117 9.63 -10.51 15.14
C ILE A 117 9.65 -9.13 15.79
N THR A 118 10.69 -8.37 15.51
CA THR A 118 10.81 -6.97 15.96
C THR A 118 10.90 -6.02 14.78
N ARG A 119 10.19 -4.87 14.89
CA ARG A 119 10.13 -3.85 13.83
C ARG A 119 11.31 -2.89 13.91
N GLU A 120 11.66 -2.34 12.74
CA GLU A 120 12.48 -1.12 12.59
C GLU A 120 13.84 -1.21 13.31
N LYS A 121 14.57 -2.29 13.09
CA LYS A 121 15.90 -2.47 13.67
C LYS A 121 16.99 -1.79 12.84
N ARG A 122 17.94 -1.18 13.53
CA ARG A 122 19.16 -0.66 12.90
C ARG A 122 20.12 -1.79 12.55
N LEU A 123 20.60 -1.77 11.32
CA LEU A 123 21.69 -2.59 10.82
C LEU A 123 22.76 -1.66 10.24
N GLY A 124 23.76 -1.35 11.02
CA GLY A 124 24.75 -0.31 10.67
C GLY A 124 24.08 1.06 10.50
N LYS A 125 24.20 1.66 9.31
CA LYS A 125 23.57 2.94 8.95
C LYS A 125 22.15 2.78 8.40
N SER A 126 21.72 1.57 8.10
CA SER A 126 20.41 1.28 7.52
C SER A 126 19.38 0.94 8.60
N ARG A 127 18.11 1.16 8.29
CA ARG A 127 16.97 0.75 9.10
C ARG A 127 16.20 -0.29 8.31
N ILE A 128 16.11 -1.49 8.87
CA ILE A 128 15.44 -2.64 8.26
C ILE A 128 14.03 -2.76 8.84
N ASP A 129 13.06 -3.12 8.02
CA ASP A 129 11.65 -3.16 8.41
C ASP A 129 11.38 -4.15 9.54
N PHE A 130 11.93 -5.37 9.45
CA PHE A 130 11.77 -6.38 10.51
C PHE A 130 13.05 -7.20 10.72
N LYS A 131 13.19 -7.69 11.96
CA LYS A 131 14.21 -8.65 12.37
C LYS A 131 13.55 -9.84 13.04
N SER A 132 13.95 -11.04 12.64
CA SER A 132 13.69 -12.32 13.32
C SER A 132 14.93 -12.81 14.09
N SER A 133 14.86 -13.99 14.70
CA SER A 133 16.02 -14.60 15.37
C SER A 133 17.13 -14.98 14.39
N ASP A 134 16.79 -15.30 13.15
CA ASP A 134 17.68 -15.88 12.14
C ASP A 134 17.86 -14.98 10.91
N GLY A 135 17.23 -13.79 10.86
CA GLY A 135 17.39 -12.94 9.69
C GLY A 135 16.75 -11.57 9.77
N TYR A 136 16.77 -10.91 8.63
CA TYR A 136 16.18 -9.59 8.41
C TYR A 136 15.18 -9.65 7.27
N ILE A 137 14.09 -8.87 7.38
CA ILE A 137 13.03 -8.82 6.38
C ILE A 137 12.87 -7.36 5.95
N GLU A 138 12.93 -7.12 4.65
CA GLU A 138 12.66 -5.83 4.02
C GLU A 138 11.39 -5.93 3.19
N VAL A 139 10.43 -5.04 3.42
CA VAL A 139 9.15 -5.02 2.71
C VAL A 139 9.24 -4.08 1.52
N LYS A 140 8.89 -4.57 0.35
CA LYS A 140 8.78 -3.77 -0.87
C LYS A 140 7.35 -3.83 -1.40
N THR A 141 6.76 -2.67 -1.65
CA THR A 141 5.46 -2.57 -2.31
C THR A 141 5.69 -2.42 -3.81
N MET A 142 5.18 -3.37 -4.55
CA MET A 142 5.20 -3.33 -6.00
C MET A 142 3.76 -3.43 -6.52
N VAL A 143 3.36 -2.50 -7.40
CA VAL A 143 2.11 -2.57 -8.13
C VAL A 143 2.47 -2.96 -9.56
N ALA A 144 2.06 -4.15 -9.96
CA ALA A 144 2.24 -4.67 -11.30
C ALA A 144 0.88 -5.10 -11.86
N GLU A 145 0.69 -4.90 -13.15
CA GLU A 145 -0.43 -5.44 -13.88
C GLU A 145 -0.09 -6.90 -14.24
N TYR A 146 -0.86 -7.85 -13.69
CA TYR A 146 -0.76 -9.25 -14.07
C TYR A 146 -1.74 -9.49 -15.20
N TYR A 147 -1.24 -9.77 -16.40
CA TYR A 147 -2.06 -10.35 -17.46
C TYR A 147 -2.37 -11.81 -17.14
N ALA A 148 -3.60 -12.23 -17.34
CA ALA A 148 -4.08 -13.58 -17.01
C ALA A 148 -3.28 -14.71 -17.70
N GLU A 149 -2.55 -14.41 -18.76
CA GLU A 149 -1.69 -15.35 -19.49
C GLU A 149 -0.44 -15.80 -18.71
N ALA A 150 -0.08 -15.09 -17.64
CA ALA A 150 1.05 -15.48 -16.78
C ALA A 150 0.73 -16.61 -15.80
N SER A 151 -0.53 -17.03 -15.69
CA SER A 151 -0.98 -18.05 -14.74
C SER A 151 -0.60 -19.50 -15.12
N GLU A 152 -0.05 -19.75 -16.32
CA GLU A 152 0.40 -21.06 -16.75
C GLU A 152 1.90 -21.33 -16.52
N GLN A 153 2.69 -20.36 -16.16
CA GLN A 153 4.07 -20.60 -15.76
C GLN A 153 4.14 -21.04 -14.29
N ARG A 154 4.06 -22.36 -14.09
CA ARG A 154 4.37 -23.02 -12.82
C ARG A 154 5.87 -22.82 -12.54
N PHE A 155 6.18 -22.23 -11.41
CA PHE A 155 7.49 -22.31 -10.79
C PHE A 155 7.70 -23.68 -10.17
#